data_03bb84601a3ef300f602de27ca16d021
#
_entry.id   03bb84601a3ef300f602de27ca16d021
#
_cell.length_a   1.000
_cell.length_b   1.000
_cell.length_c   1.000
_cell.angle_alpha   90.00
_cell.angle_beta   90.00
_cell.angle_gamma   90.00
#
_symmetry.space_group_name_H-M   'P 1'
#
loop_
_entity.id
_entity.type
_entity.pdbx_description
1 polymer ?
#
loop_
_entity_poly.entity_id
_entity_poly.type
_entity_poly.pdbx_seq_one_letter_code
_entity_poly.pdbx_strand_id
1 'polypeptide(L)'
;MLMEKGNVVVMDAEDTYSDLFWNENGTGIGDYDSFFIGNNEYSTSSIVGLKEWFMQADKYDPFTSVTEFTTDGMEEWINQGYEFAKQLRIILPKEIELYYGYWHQFGDGEWISCKAYISIY
;
A
#
# COMPACT_ATOMS: atom_id res chain seq x y z
N MET A 1 -14.27 4.56 -22.62
CA MET A 1 -14.65 4.96 -21.27
C MET A 1 -14.21 3.91 -20.27
N LEU A 2 -13.50 4.33 -19.29
CA LEU A 2 -13.11 3.42 -18.22
C LEU A 2 -14.28 3.27 -17.26
N MET A 3 -14.71 2.05 -17.07
CA MET A 3 -15.74 1.75 -16.09
C MET A 3 -15.08 1.50 -14.76
N GLU A 4 -15.52 2.22 -13.74
CA GLU A 4 -15.07 1.95 -12.40
C GLU A 4 -15.66 0.62 -11.96
N LYS A 5 -14.81 -0.27 -11.47
CA LYS A 5 -15.27 -1.56 -10.98
C LYS A 5 -16.03 -1.43 -9.66
N GLY A 6 -15.66 -0.43 -8.86
CA GLY A 6 -16.30 -0.18 -7.57
C GLY A 6 -15.95 -1.18 -6.48
N ASN A 7 -15.03 -2.11 -6.77
CA ASN A 7 -14.64 -3.15 -5.82
C ASN A 7 -13.12 -3.36 -5.80
N VAL A 8 -12.37 -2.30 -6.10
CA VAL A 8 -10.91 -2.35 -6.12
C VAL A 8 -10.35 -1.58 -4.94
N VAL A 9 -9.39 -2.16 -4.26
CA VAL A 9 -8.60 -1.48 -3.24
C VAL A 9 -7.12 -1.68 -3.53
N VAL A 10 -6.36 -0.60 -3.40
CA VAL A 10 -4.90 -0.61 -3.54
C VAL A 10 -4.31 -0.24 -2.20
N MET A 11 -3.47 -1.10 -1.63
CA MET A 11 -2.71 -0.79 -0.43
C MET A 11 -1.37 -0.20 -0.87
N ASP A 12 -1.17 1.08 -0.60
CA ASP A 12 0.00 1.81 -1.08
C ASP A 12 0.39 2.88 -0.06
N ALA A 13 1.45 2.62 0.68
CA ALA A 13 1.96 3.53 1.70
C ALA A 13 2.93 4.52 1.06
N GLU A 14 2.45 5.70 0.71
CA GLU A 14 3.29 6.74 0.12
C GLU A 14 3.95 7.63 1.17
N ASP A 15 3.15 8.13 2.11
CA ASP A 15 3.66 8.90 3.25
C ASP A 15 2.66 8.79 4.41
N THR A 16 3.07 9.28 5.60
CA THR A 16 2.25 9.14 6.82
C THR A 16 1.09 10.12 6.90
N TYR A 17 1.03 11.09 5.99
CA TYR A 17 -0.04 12.08 5.94
C TYR A 17 -1.10 11.77 4.90
N SER A 18 -0.86 10.77 4.05
CA SER A 18 -1.80 10.31 3.04
C SER A 18 -2.57 9.10 3.53
N ASP A 19 -3.55 8.67 2.74
CA ASP A 19 -4.25 7.42 3.00
C ASP A 19 -3.33 6.23 2.71
N LEU A 20 -3.65 5.10 3.31
CA LEU A 20 -2.98 3.82 3.01
C LEU A 20 -3.73 3.05 1.92
N PHE A 21 -5.02 3.25 1.84
CA PHE A 21 -5.89 2.53 0.90
C PHE A 21 -6.47 3.49 -0.12
N TRP A 22 -6.48 3.05 -1.37
CA TRP A 22 -6.86 3.87 -2.53
C TRP A 22 -7.77 3.07 -3.44
N ASN A 23 -8.63 3.75 -4.20
CA ASN A 23 -9.43 3.09 -5.20
C ASN A 23 -8.69 3.02 -6.55
N GLU A 24 -9.35 2.49 -7.57
CA GLU A 24 -8.77 2.33 -8.91
C GLU A 24 -8.43 3.65 -9.61
N ASN A 25 -9.02 4.75 -9.13
CA ASN A 25 -8.77 6.09 -9.68
C ASN A 25 -7.68 6.86 -8.93
N GLY A 26 -7.08 6.24 -7.90
CA GLY A 26 -6.07 6.91 -7.09
C GLY A 26 -6.65 7.85 -6.05
N THR A 27 -7.93 7.70 -5.71
CA THR A 27 -8.57 8.46 -4.63
C THR A 27 -8.40 7.69 -3.32
N GLY A 28 -8.00 8.39 -2.26
CA GLY A 28 -7.85 7.79 -0.94
C GLY A 28 -9.21 7.37 -0.38
N ILE A 29 -9.29 6.15 0.12
CA ILE A 29 -10.52 5.57 0.67
C ILE A 29 -10.36 5.09 2.11
N GLY A 30 -9.19 5.21 2.68
CA GLY A 30 -9.01 4.85 4.09
C GLY A 30 -7.58 4.87 4.55
N ASP A 31 -7.45 4.72 5.85
CA ASP A 31 -6.22 4.79 6.60
C ASP A 31 -5.88 3.40 7.16
N TYR A 32 -4.88 3.32 8.03
CA TYR A 32 -4.45 2.04 8.60
C TYR A 32 -5.51 1.34 9.45
N ASP A 33 -6.55 2.04 9.88
CA ASP A 33 -7.61 1.46 10.72
C ASP A 33 -8.74 0.82 9.92
N SER A 34 -9.12 1.45 8.81
CA SER A 34 -10.24 1.00 8.00
C SER A 34 -10.29 1.73 6.66
N PHE A 35 -11.05 1.18 5.74
CA PHE A 35 -11.33 1.84 4.47
C PHE A 35 -12.76 1.55 4.02
N PHE A 36 -13.24 2.37 3.07
CA PHE A 36 -14.58 2.26 2.53
C PHE A 36 -14.57 1.87 1.06
N ILE A 37 -15.42 0.92 0.71
CA ILE A 37 -15.75 0.63 -0.69
C ILE A 37 -17.25 0.87 -0.81
N GLY A 38 -17.63 1.94 -1.49
CA GLY A 38 -19.02 2.38 -1.51
C GLY A 38 -19.49 2.74 -0.10
N ASN A 39 -20.55 2.10 0.36
CA ASN A 39 -21.10 2.33 1.70
C ASN A 39 -20.61 1.30 2.74
N ASN A 40 -19.70 0.41 2.33
CA ASN A 40 -19.22 -0.66 3.21
C ASN A 40 -17.87 -0.30 3.79
N GLU A 41 -17.76 -0.38 5.11
CA GLU A 41 -16.51 -0.18 5.82
C GLU A 41 -15.84 -1.53 6.08
N TYR A 42 -14.52 -1.58 5.84
CA TYR A 42 -13.71 -2.77 6.10
C TYR A 42 -12.64 -2.40 7.12
N SER A 43 -12.68 -3.03 8.28
CA SER A 43 -11.71 -2.79 9.34
C SER A 43 -10.44 -3.57 9.10
N THR A 44 -9.29 -2.91 9.32
CA THR A 44 -7.97 -3.52 9.25
C THR A 44 -7.32 -3.62 10.63
N SER A 45 -8.07 -3.33 11.67
CA SER A 45 -7.54 -3.29 13.04
C SER A 45 -7.03 -4.65 13.55
N SER A 46 -7.46 -5.75 12.92
CA SER A 46 -6.98 -7.10 13.27
C SER A 46 -5.60 -7.42 12.71
N ILE A 47 -5.08 -6.59 11.81
CA ILE A 47 -3.76 -6.80 11.21
C ILE A 47 -2.72 -6.15 12.12
N VAL A 48 -2.10 -6.96 12.97
CA VAL A 48 -1.13 -6.49 13.96
C VAL A 48 0.13 -5.99 13.26
N GLY A 49 0.55 -4.78 13.62
CA GLY A 49 1.77 -4.18 13.08
C GLY A 49 1.57 -3.32 11.85
N LEU A 50 0.37 -3.30 11.26
CA LEU A 50 0.11 -2.53 10.05
C LEU A 50 0.32 -1.03 10.27
N LYS A 51 -0.19 -0.49 11.37
CA LYS A 51 -0.02 0.92 11.70
C LYS A 51 1.46 1.29 11.84
N GLU A 52 2.21 0.50 12.58
CA GLU A 52 3.63 0.75 12.83
C GLU A 52 4.44 0.69 11.54
N TRP A 53 4.10 -0.23 10.66
CA TRP A 53 4.72 -0.33 9.35
C TRP A 53 4.39 0.90 8.51
N PHE A 54 3.12 1.30 8.47
CA PHE A 54 2.68 2.46 7.70
C PHE A 54 3.34 3.75 8.19
N MET A 55 3.53 3.90 9.50
CA MET A 55 4.14 5.09 10.07
C MET A 55 5.61 5.26 9.70
N GLN A 56 6.22 4.26 9.07
CA GLN A 56 7.59 4.34 8.55
C GLN A 56 7.64 4.78 7.09
N ALA A 57 6.50 5.05 6.46
CA ALA A 57 6.45 5.37 5.04
C ALA A 57 7.32 6.57 4.66
N ASP A 58 7.34 7.62 5.48
CA ASP A 58 8.15 8.81 5.20
C ASP A 58 9.65 8.49 5.17
N LYS A 59 10.08 7.56 6.00
CA LYS A 59 11.49 7.14 6.06
C LYS A 59 11.92 6.46 4.76
N TYR A 60 11.00 5.77 4.11
CA TYR A 60 11.29 4.97 2.91
C TYR A 60 10.78 5.60 1.63
N ASP A 61 10.38 6.87 1.67
CA ASP A 61 10.01 7.63 0.48
C ASP A 61 11.29 8.11 -0.22
N PRO A 62 11.56 7.67 -1.45
CA PRO A 62 12.79 8.03 -2.14
C PRO A 62 12.93 9.51 -2.46
N PHE A 63 11.86 10.28 -2.35
CA PHE A 63 11.88 11.73 -2.63
C PHE A 63 12.08 12.59 -1.39
N THR A 64 11.75 12.09 -0.20
CA THR A 64 11.77 12.89 1.02
C THR A 64 12.80 12.43 2.03
N SER A 65 13.26 11.17 1.97
CA SER A 65 14.12 10.57 2.99
C SER A 65 15.36 9.92 2.42
N VAL A 66 15.94 10.53 1.40
CA VAL A 66 17.02 9.92 0.60
C VAL A 66 18.27 9.57 1.43
N THR A 67 18.49 10.26 2.54
CA THR A 67 19.70 10.07 3.33
C THR A 67 19.53 9.11 4.50
N GLU A 68 18.32 8.69 4.80
CA GLU A 68 18.03 7.92 6.01
C GLU A 68 17.79 6.43 5.79
N PHE A 69 17.60 6.01 4.53
CA PHE A 69 17.33 4.61 4.28
C PHE A 69 18.44 3.98 3.44
N THR A 70 18.57 2.66 3.59
CA THR A 70 19.42 1.85 2.73
C THR A 70 18.55 1.06 1.77
N THR A 71 19.13 0.62 0.65
CA THR A 71 18.42 -0.23 -0.31
C THR A 71 17.87 -1.48 0.36
N ASP A 72 18.65 -2.12 1.21
CA ASP A 72 18.24 -3.34 1.91
C ASP A 72 17.07 -3.05 2.86
N GLY A 73 17.14 -1.95 3.59
CA GLY A 73 16.07 -1.55 4.50
C GLY A 73 14.77 -1.28 3.77
N MET A 74 14.85 -0.65 2.61
CA MET A 74 13.67 -0.38 1.80
C MET A 74 13.05 -1.67 1.25
N GLU A 75 13.86 -2.58 0.76
CA GLU A 75 13.38 -3.87 0.28
C GLU A 75 12.68 -4.65 1.39
N GLU A 76 13.27 -4.65 2.58
CA GLU A 76 12.67 -5.32 3.73
C GLU A 76 11.32 -4.70 4.09
N TRP A 77 11.23 -3.37 4.12
CA TRP A 77 10.00 -2.66 4.41
C TRP A 77 8.92 -2.96 3.36
N ILE A 78 9.30 -2.99 2.07
CA ILE A 78 8.38 -3.35 0.97
C ILE A 78 7.88 -4.79 1.15
N ASN A 79 8.76 -5.72 1.48
CA ASN A 79 8.38 -7.12 1.68
C ASN A 79 7.46 -7.30 2.88
N GLN A 80 7.65 -6.54 3.94
CA GLN A 80 6.73 -6.52 5.08
C GLN A 80 5.34 -6.05 4.65
N GLY A 81 5.28 -5.01 3.81
CA GLY A 81 4.01 -4.53 3.27
C GLY A 81 3.28 -5.59 2.45
N TYR A 82 4.03 -6.34 1.67
CA TYR A 82 3.47 -7.45 0.90
C TYR A 82 2.84 -8.51 1.82
N GLU A 83 3.50 -8.83 2.93
CA GLU A 83 2.97 -9.77 3.91
C GLU A 83 1.67 -9.23 4.55
N PHE A 84 1.61 -7.93 4.85
CA PHE A 84 0.38 -7.31 5.33
C PHE A 84 -0.73 -7.37 4.29
N ALA A 85 -0.41 -7.15 3.02
CA ALA A 85 -1.39 -7.25 1.94
C ALA A 85 -1.96 -8.66 1.84
N LYS A 86 -1.14 -9.69 2.03
CA LYS A 86 -1.61 -11.07 2.04
C LYS A 86 -2.55 -11.35 3.22
N GLN A 87 -2.25 -10.78 4.39
CA GLN A 87 -3.16 -10.88 5.54
C GLN A 87 -4.49 -10.20 5.25
N LEU A 88 -4.44 -9.03 4.61
CA LEU A 88 -5.65 -8.32 4.21
C LEU A 88 -6.48 -9.15 3.23
N ARG A 89 -5.84 -9.85 2.29
CA ARG A 89 -6.54 -10.70 1.34
C ARG A 89 -7.41 -11.74 2.03
N ILE A 90 -6.93 -12.29 3.14
CA ILE A 90 -7.64 -13.33 3.86
C ILE A 90 -8.93 -12.81 4.50
N ILE A 91 -8.93 -11.56 4.97
CA ILE A 91 -10.09 -11.00 5.67
C ILE A 91 -11.06 -10.28 4.75
N LEU A 92 -10.69 -9.99 3.51
CA LEU A 92 -11.58 -9.34 2.55
C LEU A 92 -12.41 -10.36 1.77
N PRO A 93 -13.66 -9.98 1.37
CA PRO A 93 -14.43 -10.81 0.45
C PRO A 93 -13.68 -11.03 -0.87
N LYS A 94 -13.91 -12.18 -1.49
CA LYS A 94 -13.20 -12.56 -2.71
C LYS A 94 -13.52 -11.67 -3.91
N GLU A 95 -14.70 -11.08 -3.93
CA GLU A 95 -15.12 -10.19 -5.00
C GLU A 95 -14.41 -8.85 -4.99
N ILE A 96 -13.71 -8.53 -3.90
CA ILE A 96 -12.90 -7.31 -3.83
C ILE A 96 -11.52 -7.62 -4.40
N GLU A 97 -11.11 -6.86 -5.42
CA GLU A 97 -9.78 -6.97 -6.00
C GLU A 97 -8.80 -6.17 -5.17
N LEU A 98 -7.75 -6.80 -4.71
CA LEU A 98 -6.71 -6.19 -3.89
C LEU A 98 -5.40 -6.11 -4.65
N TYR A 99 -4.80 -4.93 -4.64
CA TYR A 99 -3.48 -4.69 -5.20
C TYR A 99 -2.56 -4.11 -4.14
N TYR A 100 -1.28 -4.40 -4.25
CA TYR A 100 -0.24 -3.81 -3.42
C TYR A 100 0.65 -2.93 -4.30
N GLY A 101 0.74 -1.65 -3.98
CA GLY A 101 1.59 -0.69 -4.67
C GLY A 101 2.86 -0.39 -3.87
N TYR A 102 3.99 -0.31 -4.55
CA TYR A 102 5.27 -0.06 -3.90
C TYR A 102 6.25 0.62 -4.86
N TRP A 103 7.26 1.28 -4.29
CA TRP A 103 8.32 1.86 -5.09
C TRP A 103 9.18 0.76 -5.69
N HIS A 104 9.47 0.87 -6.97
CA HIS A 104 10.25 -0.12 -7.71
C HIS A 104 11.65 0.40 -7.97
N GLN A 105 12.64 -0.45 -7.72
CA GLN A 105 14.04 -0.14 -7.96
C GLN A 105 14.46 -0.64 -9.35
N PHE A 106 15.17 0.22 -10.07
CA PHE A 106 15.71 -0.13 -11.40
C PHE A 106 17.23 -0.02 -11.44
N GLY A 107 17.84 -0.87 -12.26
CA GLY A 107 19.25 -0.76 -12.63
C GLY A 107 20.18 -0.73 -11.43
N ASP A 108 21.00 0.30 -11.35
CA ASP A 108 22.13 0.41 -10.41
C ASP A 108 21.74 0.66 -8.95
N GLY A 109 20.55 0.29 -8.56
CA GLY A 109 20.10 0.49 -7.20
C GLY A 109 19.46 1.85 -6.97
N GLU A 110 19.26 2.63 -8.02
CA GLU A 110 18.58 3.91 -7.91
C GLU A 110 17.07 3.72 -7.88
N TRP A 111 16.43 4.41 -6.93
CA TRP A 111 14.98 4.43 -6.84
C TRP A 111 14.46 5.51 -7.75
N ILE A 112 13.75 5.11 -8.79
CA ILE A 112 13.14 6.02 -9.73
C ILE A 112 11.68 6.20 -9.32
N SER A 113 11.06 7.32 -9.71
CA SER A 113 9.67 7.61 -9.41
C SER A 113 8.73 6.67 -10.17
N CYS A 114 8.84 5.39 -9.87
CA CYS A 114 8.11 4.35 -10.56
C CYS A 114 7.45 3.45 -9.53
N LYS A 115 6.13 3.37 -9.61
CA LYS A 115 5.36 2.46 -8.78
C LYS A 115 5.12 1.16 -9.50
N ALA A 116 5.24 0.07 -8.79
CA ALA A 116 4.80 -1.24 -9.26
C ALA A 116 3.54 -1.63 -8.49
N TYR A 117 2.61 -2.28 -9.17
CA TYR A 117 1.36 -2.75 -8.56
C TYR A 117 1.22 -4.23 -8.84
N ILE A 118 1.02 -5.02 -7.78
CA ILE A 118 0.82 -6.46 -7.93
C ILE A 118 -0.53 -6.85 -7.39
N SER A 119 -1.18 -7.78 -8.08
CA SER A 119 -2.46 -8.32 -7.64
C SER A 119 -2.23 -9.32 -6.51
N ILE A 120 -3.05 -9.22 -5.47
CA ILE A 120 -2.99 -10.10 -4.31
C ILE A 120 -4.19 -11.05 -4.37
N TYR A 121 -3.93 -12.33 -4.56
CA TYR A 121 -4.97 -13.36 -4.71
C TYR A 121 -5.33 -14.04 -3.42
#